data_432e8762d5f86adf29a9583dd2d29cdf
#
_entry.id   432e8762d5f86adf29a9583dd2d29cdf
#
_cell.length_a   1.000
_cell.length_b   1.000
_cell.length_c   1.000
_cell.angle_alpha   90.00
_cell.angle_beta   90.00
_cell.angle_gamma   90.00
#
_symmetry.space_group_name_H-M   'P 1'
#
loop_
_entity.id
_entity.type
_entity.pdbx_description
1 polymer ?
#
loop_
_entity_poly.entity_id
_entity_poly.type
_entity_poly.pdbx_seq_one_letter_code
_entity_poly.pdbx_strand_id
1 'polypeptide(L)'
;MNTFKDREKGFEKKFANDQEAEFKISAKRNKLLGSWVADILKYDEEKKKNYIVEIIKADFQEAGDEDVFRKIKKDLEGNNIQDEDIRKKMSEFLEAAKQQI
;
A
#
# COMPACT_ATOMS: atom_id res chain seq x y z
N MET A 1 2.34 20.79 29.95
CA MET A 1 2.47 20.36 29.57
C MET A 1 3.08 19.99 29.62
N ASN A 2 3.09 19.47 29.51
CA ASN A 2 3.39 18.87 29.01
C ASN A 2 3.09 18.25 28.92
N THR A 3 2.97 18.22 30.82
CA THR A 3 2.66 17.32 29.95
C THR A 3 1.80 17.77 28.91
N PHE A 4 0.99 18.62 29.14
CA PHE A 4 0.33 19.14 28.03
C PHE A 4 1.30 19.79 27.14
N LYS A 5 2.32 20.38 27.70
CA LYS A 5 3.34 20.88 26.89
C LYS A 5 4.06 19.81 26.17
N ASP A 6 4.34 18.71 26.85
CA ASP A 6 4.90 17.57 26.18
C ASP A 6 3.94 17.03 25.17
N ARG A 7 2.67 17.08 25.49
CA ARG A 7 1.69 16.62 24.57
C ARG A 7 1.60 17.51 23.38
N GLU A 8 1.79 18.82 23.58
CA GLU A 8 1.80 19.72 22.47
C GLU A 8 2.96 19.44 21.55
N LYS A 9 4.12 19.27 22.12
CA LYS A 9 5.25 18.91 21.30
C LYS A 9 5.03 17.60 20.60
N GLY A 10 4.49 16.64 21.34
CA GLY A 10 4.20 15.37 20.77
C GLY A 10 3.16 15.48 19.68
N PHE A 11 2.26 16.40 19.88
CA PHE A 11 1.22 16.65 18.94
C PHE A 11 1.77 17.15 17.62
N GLU A 12 2.67 18.09 17.69
CA GLU A 12 3.30 18.60 16.50
C GLU A 12 4.12 17.53 15.80
N LYS A 13 4.87 16.78 16.57
CA LYS A 13 5.64 15.68 16.00
C LYS A 13 4.71 14.66 15.39
N LYS A 14 3.63 14.38 16.05
CA LYS A 14 2.68 13.41 15.57
C LYS A 14 2.13 13.84 14.23
N PHE A 15 1.89 15.11 14.08
CA PHE A 15 1.35 15.63 12.84
C PHE A 15 2.32 15.41 11.69
N ALA A 16 3.57 15.72 11.90
CA ALA A 16 4.60 15.48 10.91
C ALA A 16 4.77 13.99 10.68
N ASN A 17 4.76 13.23 11.77
CA ASN A 17 4.93 11.77 11.67
C ASN A 17 3.76 11.12 10.97
N ASP A 18 2.58 11.71 11.06
CA ASP A 18 1.41 11.13 10.39
C ASP A 18 1.60 11.12 8.88
N GLN A 19 2.21 12.14 8.32
CA GLN A 19 2.47 12.14 6.89
C GLN A 19 3.49 11.09 6.51
N GLU A 20 4.55 10.97 7.31
CA GLU A 20 5.53 9.91 7.08
C GLU A 20 4.91 8.55 7.25
N ALA A 21 4.07 8.41 8.27
CA ALA A 21 3.42 7.13 8.52
C ALA A 21 2.50 6.76 7.37
N GLU A 22 1.76 7.71 6.84
CA GLU A 22 0.89 7.42 5.71
C GLU A 22 1.69 6.96 4.51
N PHE A 23 2.82 7.62 4.26
CA PHE A 23 3.68 7.23 3.15
C PHE A 23 4.22 5.82 3.37
N LYS A 24 4.68 5.53 4.57
CA LYS A 24 5.20 4.20 4.89
C LYS A 24 4.13 3.14 4.81
N ILE A 25 2.93 3.47 5.26
CA ILE A 25 1.80 2.56 5.20
C ILE A 25 1.47 2.25 3.75
N SER A 26 1.39 3.27 2.90
CA SER A 26 1.10 3.05 1.49
C SER A 26 2.18 2.22 0.82
N ALA A 27 3.44 2.51 1.09
CA ALA A 27 4.53 1.75 0.49
C ALA A 27 4.47 0.29 0.91
N LYS A 28 4.20 0.05 2.20
CA LYS A 28 4.11 -1.31 2.71
C LYS A 28 2.91 -2.04 2.11
N ARG A 29 1.75 -1.35 2.04
CA ARG A 29 0.59 -1.93 1.41
C ARG A 29 0.88 -2.30 -0.04
N ASN A 30 1.53 -1.42 -0.76
CA ASN A 30 1.82 -1.66 -2.16
C ASN A 30 2.79 -2.82 -2.34
N LYS A 31 3.73 -2.96 -1.41
CA LYS A 31 4.66 -4.09 -1.46
C LYS A 31 3.92 -5.40 -1.25
N LEU A 32 3.04 -5.45 -0.26
CA LEU A 32 2.27 -6.65 0.01
C LEU A 32 1.35 -6.98 -1.16
N LEU A 33 0.72 -5.97 -1.71
CA LEU A 33 -0.20 -6.14 -2.82
C LEU A 33 0.54 -6.63 -4.06
N GLY A 34 1.66 -6.02 -4.38
CA GLY A 34 2.46 -6.43 -5.53
C GLY A 34 2.96 -7.85 -5.40
N SER A 35 3.35 -8.22 -4.19
CA SER A 35 3.80 -9.59 -3.92
C SER A 35 2.67 -10.59 -4.14
N TRP A 36 1.48 -10.27 -3.67
CA TRP A 36 0.31 -11.11 -3.85
C TRP A 36 -0.01 -11.34 -5.33
N VAL A 37 -0.02 -10.24 -6.10
CA VAL A 37 -0.30 -10.34 -7.53
C VAL A 37 0.79 -11.13 -8.24
N ALA A 38 2.05 -10.86 -7.91
CA ALA A 38 3.16 -11.55 -8.53
C ALA A 38 3.12 -13.05 -8.26
N ASP A 39 2.67 -13.43 -7.06
CA ASP A 39 2.53 -14.85 -6.73
C ASP A 39 1.44 -15.51 -7.57
N ILE A 40 0.33 -14.81 -7.79
CA ILE A 40 -0.73 -15.32 -8.63
C ILE A 40 -0.22 -15.52 -10.06
N LEU A 41 0.57 -14.57 -10.55
CA LEU A 41 1.11 -14.62 -11.91
C LEU A 41 2.34 -15.50 -12.01
N LYS A 42 2.79 -16.04 -10.88
CA LYS A 42 3.92 -16.96 -10.83
C LYS A 42 5.21 -16.31 -11.30
N TYR A 43 5.41 -15.06 -10.91
CA TYR A 43 6.63 -14.33 -11.23
C TYR A 43 7.78 -14.83 -10.35
N ASP A 44 9.00 -14.79 -10.88
CA ASP A 44 10.18 -15.08 -10.07
C ASP A 44 10.51 -13.88 -9.21
N GLU A 45 11.57 -13.99 -8.43
CA GLU A 45 11.92 -12.94 -7.46
C GLU A 45 12.22 -11.62 -8.13
N GLU A 46 12.91 -11.65 -9.24
CA GLU A 46 13.27 -10.42 -9.92
C GLU A 46 12.05 -9.73 -10.52
N LYS A 47 11.19 -10.50 -11.16
CA LYS A 47 9.96 -9.96 -11.72
C LYS A 47 9.04 -9.45 -10.62
N LYS A 48 9.02 -10.14 -9.48
CA LYS A 48 8.21 -9.71 -8.35
C LYS A 48 8.68 -8.34 -7.87
N LYS A 49 9.99 -8.15 -7.72
CA LYS A 49 10.51 -6.85 -7.30
C LYS A 49 10.14 -5.76 -8.27
N ASN A 50 10.27 -6.04 -9.56
CA ASN A 50 9.92 -5.07 -10.58
C ASN A 50 8.44 -4.74 -10.55
N TYR A 51 7.61 -5.74 -10.32
CA TYR A 51 6.17 -5.53 -10.26
C TYR A 51 5.80 -4.66 -9.07
N ILE A 52 6.44 -4.90 -7.93
CA ILE A 52 6.21 -4.08 -6.74
C ILE A 52 6.53 -2.62 -7.03
N VAL A 53 7.64 -2.37 -7.73
CA VAL A 53 8.01 -1.01 -8.11
C VAL A 53 6.94 -0.39 -9.01
N GLU A 54 6.39 -1.18 -9.93
CA GLU A 54 5.33 -0.69 -10.81
C GLU A 54 4.09 -0.28 -10.03
N ILE A 55 3.74 -1.07 -9.01
CA ILE A 55 2.59 -0.75 -8.17
C ILE A 55 2.84 0.56 -7.42
N ILE A 56 4.04 0.72 -6.88
CA ILE A 56 4.38 1.94 -6.15
C ILE A 56 4.31 3.15 -7.07
N LYS A 57 4.80 3.00 -8.29
CA LYS A 57 4.76 4.10 -9.27
C LYS A 57 3.31 4.44 -9.64
N ALA A 58 2.48 3.43 -9.79
CA ALA A 58 1.08 3.65 -10.14
C ALA A 58 0.39 4.44 -9.03
N ASP A 59 0.73 4.13 -7.78
CA ASP A 59 0.13 4.79 -6.63
C ASP A 59 0.47 6.29 -6.58
N PHE A 60 1.61 6.66 -7.15
CA PHE A 60 2.03 8.07 -7.15
C PHE A 60 1.42 8.89 -8.28
N GLN A 61 0.75 8.26 -9.22
CA GLN A 61 0.25 8.98 -10.40
C GLN A 61 -1.01 9.78 -10.10
N GLU A 62 -1.83 9.30 -9.18
CA GLU A 62 -3.04 10.00 -8.80
C GLU A 62 -3.25 9.86 -7.32
N ALA A 63 -3.99 10.80 -6.76
CA ALA A 63 -4.41 10.65 -5.36
C ALA A 63 -5.41 9.51 -5.29
N GLY A 64 -5.32 8.72 -4.26
CA GLY A 64 -6.25 7.63 -4.03
C GLY A 64 -5.74 6.32 -4.62
N ASP A 65 -6.58 5.31 -4.53
CA ASP A 65 -6.17 3.93 -4.84
C ASP A 65 -6.66 3.42 -6.18
N GLU A 66 -7.36 4.23 -6.93
CA GLU A 66 -7.99 3.73 -8.16
C GLU A 66 -6.97 3.34 -9.22
N ASP A 67 -5.85 4.05 -9.31
CA ASP A 67 -4.81 3.69 -10.26
C ASP A 67 -4.25 2.32 -9.96
N VAL A 68 -4.03 2.04 -8.67
CA VAL A 68 -3.51 0.75 -8.24
C VAL A 68 -4.53 -0.33 -8.55
N PHE A 69 -5.80 -0.06 -8.26
CA PHE A 69 -6.86 -1.03 -8.52
C PHE A 69 -6.94 -1.36 -10.00
N ARG A 70 -6.95 -0.34 -10.85
CA ARG A 70 -7.07 -0.54 -12.30
C ARG A 70 -5.88 -1.33 -12.84
N LYS A 71 -4.69 -1.02 -12.35
CA LYS A 71 -3.50 -1.74 -12.80
C LYS A 71 -3.58 -3.21 -12.43
N ILE A 72 -3.97 -3.51 -11.20
CA ILE A 72 -4.04 -4.89 -10.73
C ILE A 72 -5.13 -5.65 -11.48
N LYS A 73 -6.27 -5.00 -11.68
CA LYS A 73 -7.37 -5.62 -12.40
C LYS A 73 -6.93 -6.02 -13.80
N LYS A 74 -6.23 -5.12 -14.47
CA LYS A 74 -5.76 -5.41 -15.81
C LYS A 74 -4.73 -6.54 -15.80
N ASP A 75 -3.82 -6.51 -14.86
CA ASP A 75 -2.75 -7.49 -14.81
C ASP A 75 -3.26 -8.88 -14.43
N LEU A 76 -4.36 -8.95 -13.69
CA LEU A 76 -4.94 -10.22 -13.28
C LEU A 76 -6.03 -10.73 -14.21
N GLU A 77 -6.24 -10.06 -15.33
CA GLU A 77 -7.22 -10.52 -16.31
C GLU A 77 -6.94 -11.96 -16.69
N GLY A 78 -8.00 -12.76 -16.71
CA GLY A 78 -7.86 -14.15 -17.10
C GLY A 78 -7.49 -15.09 -15.97
N ASN A 79 -7.32 -14.56 -14.75
CA ASN A 79 -6.93 -15.39 -13.61
C ASN A 79 -8.07 -15.66 -12.65
N ASN A 80 -9.30 -15.38 -13.05
CA ASN A 80 -10.50 -15.64 -12.24
C ASN A 80 -10.50 -14.89 -10.91
N ILE A 81 -9.91 -13.70 -10.90
CA ILE A 81 -9.91 -12.86 -9.71
C ILE A 81 -10.97 -11.79 -9.91
N GLN A 82 -11.85 -11.66 -8.94
CA GLN A 82 -12.94 -10.70 -9.02
C GLN A 82 -12.50 -9.34 -8.50
N ASP A 83 -13.22 -8.30 -8.94
CA ASP A 83 -12.94 -6.95 -8.44
C ASP A 83 -13.02 -6.90 -6.93
N GLU A 84 -13.99 -7.61 -6.35
CA GLU A 84 -14.16 -7.66 -4.90
C GLU A 84 -12.93 -8.23 -4.21
N ASP A 85 -12.32 -9.24 -4.82
CA ASP A 85 -11.14 -9.86 -4.24
C ASP A 85 -9.99 -8.87 -4.19
N ILE A 86 -9.85 -8.09 -5.26
CA ILE A 86 -8.78 -7.09 -5.32
C ILE A 86 -9.01 -6.03 -4.25
N ARG A 87 -10.23 -5.53 -4.15
CA ARG A 87 -10.52 -4.50 -3.16
C ARG A 87 -10.37 -5.01 -1.74
N LYS A 88 -10.76 -6.25 -1.52
CA LYS A 88 -10.61 -6.87 -0.22
C LYS A 88 -9.14 -6.98 0.16
N LYS A 89 -8.31 -7.41 -0.76
CA LYS A 89 -6.87 -7.51 -0.49
C LYS A 89 -6.25 -6.13 -0.27
N MET A 90 -6.68 -5.14 -1.02
CA MET A 90 -6.18 -3.79 -0.80
C MET A 90 -6.48 -3.33 0.62
N SER A 91 -7.69 -3.61 1.09
CA SER A 91 -8.09 -3.25 2.44
C SER A 91 -7.33 -4.06 3.49
N GLU A 92 -7.21 -5.36 3.28
CA GLU A 92 -6.51 -6.22 4.23
C GLU A 92 -5.04 -5.84 4.36
N PHE A 93 -4.40 -5.58 3.24
CA PHE A 93 -2.99 -5.22 3.27
C PHE A 93 -2.77 -3.83 3.84
N LEU A 94 -3.73 -2.94 3.64
CA LEU A 94 -3.65 -1.62 4.27
C LEU A 94 -3.68 -1.75 5.79
N GLU A 95 -4.58 -2.58 6.31
CA GLU A 95 -4.64 -2.80 7.74
C GLU A 95 -3.38 -3.47 8.27
N ALA A 96 -2.88 -4.45 7.53
CA ALA A 96 -1.65 -5.11 7.92
C ALA A 96 -0.48 -4.12 7.94
N ALA A 97 -0.44 -3.23 6.97
CA ALA A 97 0.62 -2.23 6.90
C ALA A 97 0.55 -1.29 8.09
N LYS A 98 -0.65 -0.89 8.47
CA LYS A 98 -0.83 -0.01 9.63
C LYS A 98 -0.29 -0.64 10.90
N GLN A 99 -0.45 -1.94 11.04
CA GLN A 99 0.00 -2.63 12.23
C GLN A 99 1.51 -2.80 12.29
N GLN A 100 2.18 -2.67 11.16
CA GLN A 100 3.62 -2.84 11.11
C GLN A 100 4.38 -1.53 11.23
N ILE A 101 3.69 -0.43 11.34
CA ILE A 101 4.32 0.90 11.45
C ILE A 101 4.46 1.37 12.92
#